data_1b4e4aad41134958ff3d6c33d926e072
#
_entry.id   1b4e4aad41134958ff3d6c33d926e072
#
_cell.length_a   1.000
_cell.length_b   1.000
_cell.length_c   1.000
_cell.angle_alpha   90.00
_cell.angle_beta   90.00
_cell.angle_gamma   90.00
#
_symmetry.space_group_name_H-M   'P 1'
#
loop_
_entity.id
_entity.type
_entity.pdbx_description
1 polymer ?
#
loop_
_entity_poly.entity_id
_entity_poly.type
_entity_poly.pdbx_seq_one_letter_code
_entity_poly.pdbx_strand_id
1 'polypeptide(L)'
;LLEKQDMYGYQMIEELAKQSDHTFELKAGTLYPLLHLLEQKQYLVSYDGETVAGKTRKYYRITDEGKRFLVVRLSEWESYSAAVNKVLSGGVLLAGI
;
A
#
# COMPACT_ATOMS: atom_id res chain seq x y z
N LEU A 1 2.38 2.50 -4.02
CA LEU A 1 3.20 1.92 -5.10
C LEU A 1 2.52 1.96 -6.45
N LEU A 2 1.27 1.49 -6.52
CA LEU A 2 0.54 1.38 -7.78
C LEU A 2 0.11 2.73 -8.38
N GLU A 3 0.12 3.79 -7.60
CA GLU A 3 -0.19 5.14 -8.10
C GLU A 3 0.86 5.64 -9.11
N LYS A 4 2.08 5.11 -9.03
CA LYS A 4 3.20 5.51 -9.89
C LYS A 4 3.32 4.62 -11.12
N GLN A 5 3.11 3.33 -10.96
CA GLN A 5 3.19 2.36 -12.06
C GLN A 5 2.47 1.08 -11.70
N ASP A 6 2.06 0.35 -12.73
CA ASP A 6 1.49 -0.99 -12.57
C ASP A 6 2.60 -1.95 -12.13
N MET A 7 2.25 -2.90 -11.25
CA MET A 7 3.22 -3.87 -10.73
C MET A 7 2.59 -5.24 -10.60
N TYR A 8 3.41 -6.28 -10.75
CA TYR A 8 3.02 -7.63 -10.36
C TYR A 8 3.39 -7.89 -8.89
N GLY A 9 2.84 -8.97 -8.31
CA GLY A 9 2.90 -9.20 -6.86
C GLY A 9 4.29 -9.20 -6.26
N TYR A 10 5.22 -9.96 -6.82
CA TYR A 10 6.59 -10.00 -6.28
C TYR A 10 7.31 -8.67 -6.44
N GLN A 11 7.01 -7.92 -7.49
CA GLN A 11 7.56 -6.59 -7.67
C GLN A 11 7.14 -5.64 -6.54
N MET A 12 5.88 -5.73 -6.11
CA MET A 12 5.39 -4.95 -4.98
C MET A 12 6.11 -5.31 -3.69
N ILE A 13 6.33 -6.61 -3.46
CA ILE A 13 7.06 -7.09 -2.28
C ILE A 13 8.47 -6.53 -2.25
N GLU A 14 9.18 -6.61 -3.38
CA GLU A 14 10.54 -6.10 -3.50
C GLU A 14 10.62 -4.59 -3.31
N GLU A 15 9.72 -3.84 -3.95
CA GLU A 15 9.69 -2.38 -3.84
C GLU A 15 9.35 -1.92 -2.43
N LEU A 16 8.41 -2.58 -1.78
CA LEU A 16 8.05 -2.24 -0.41
C LEU A 16 9.22 -2.45 0.55
N ALA A 17 9.91 -3.59 0.43
CA ALA A 17 11.09 -3.87 1.23
C ALA A 17 12.19 -2.84 0.97
N LYS A 18 12.46 -2.53 -0.29
CA LYS A 18 13.49 -1.58 -0.72
C LYS A 18 13.20 -0.17 -0.22
N GLN A 19 11.97 0.31 -0.39
CA GLN A 19 11.60 1.68 0.00
C GLN A 19 11.54 1.88 1.51
N SER A 20 11.34 0.81 2.26
CA SER A 20 11.28 0.85 3.72
C SER A 20 12.58 0.40 4.40
N ASP A 21 13.67 0.26 3.65
CA ASP A 21 14.95 -0.28 4.15
C ASP A 21 14.75 -1.60 4.89
N HIS A 22 13.96 -2.50 4.29
CA HIS A 22 13.61 -3.82 4.84
C HIS A 22 12.83 -3.79 6.16
N THR A 23 12.26 -2.66 6.52
CA THR A 23 11.37 -2.56 7.68
C THR A 23 10.07 -3.32 7.44
N PHE A 24 9.54 -3.24 6.21
CA PHE A 24 8.35 -3.99 5.81
C PHE A 24 8.72 -5.10 4.84
N GLU A 25 8.66 -6.33 5.34
CA GLU A 25 8.87 -7.52 4.53
C GLU A 25 7.54 -8.27 4.41
N LEU A 26 6.79 -7.92 3.37
CA LEU A 26 5.48 -8.49 3.14
C LEU A 26 5.62 -9.84 2.43
N LYS A 27 4.93 -10.85 2.93
CA LYS A 27 4.91 -12.18 2.32
C LYS A 27 3.78 -12.31 1.31
N ALA A 28 3.96 -13.17 0.31
CA ALA A 28 2.95 -13.44 -0.70
C ALA A 28 1.61 -13.89 -0.09
N GLY A 29 1.66 -14.72 0.95
CA GLY A 29 0.46 -15.20 1.65
C GLY A 29 -0.34 -14.09 2.34
N THR A 30 0.26 -12.93 2.57
CA THR A 30 -0.42 -11.76 3.11
C THR A 30 -0.85 -10.81 1.99
N LEU A 31 0.00 -10.64 0.98
CA LEU A 31 -0.24 -9.70 -0.11
C LEU A 31 -1.42 -10.11 -1.00
N TYR A 32 -1.44 -11.36 -1.47
CA TYR A 32 -2.45 -11.78 -2.45
C TYR A 32 -3.88 -11.71 -1.95
N PRO A 33 -4.21 -12.12 -0.71
CA PRO A 33 -5.55 -11.90 -0.18
C PRO A 33 -5.95 -10.43 -0.13
N LEU A 34 -5.01 -9.56 0.20
CA LEU A 34 -5.25 -8.11 0.21
C LEU A 34 -5.53 -7.58 -1.19
N LEU A 35 -4.75 -8.01 -2.18
CA LEU A 35 -4.98 -7.60 -3.57
C LEU A 35 -6.35 -8.06 -4.07
N HIS A 36 -6.76 -9.29 -3.74
CA HIS A 36 -8.08 -9.80 -4.11
C HIS A 36 -9.20 -8.98 -3.47
N LEU A 37 -9.05 -8.60 -2.21
CA LEU A 37 -10.02 -7.76 -1.52
C LEU A 37 -10.16 -6.41 -2.21
N LEU A 38 -9.04 -5.78 -2.56
CA LEU A 38 -9.03 -4.49 -3.23
C LEU A 38 -9.63 -4.57 -4.64
N GLU A 39 -9.41 -5.70 -5.35
CA GLU A 39 -10.08 -5.94 -6.63
C GLU A 39 -11.60 -6.05 -6.47
N GLN A 40 -12.07 -6.77 -5.45
CA GLN A 40 -13.49 -6.91 -5.17
C GLN A 40 -14.15 -5.55 -4.89
N LYS A 41 -13.43 -4.65 -4.26
CA LYS A 41 -13.89 -3.30 -3.99
C LYS A 41 -13.73 -2.35 -5.19
N GLN A 42 -13.18 -2.85 -6.29
CA GLN A 42 -12.95 -2.10 -7.52
C GLN A 42 -11.90 -0.98 -7.38
N TYR A 43 -11.05 -1.07 -6.38
CA TYR A 43 -9.93 -0.15 -6.21
C TYR A 43 -8.72 -0.53 -7.07
N LEU A 44 -8.61 -1.81 -7.41
CA LEU A 44 -7.60 -2.34 -8.31
C LEU A 44 -8.25 -3.15 -9.42
N VAL A 45 -7.58 -3.21 -10.57
CA VAL A 45 -7.86 -4.17 -11.63
C VAL A 45 -6.59 -4.93 -11.93
N SER A 46 -6.74 -6.18 -12.37
CA SER A 46 -5.62 -7.01 -12.78
C SER A 46 -5.70 -7.31 -14.26
N TYR A 47 -4.55 -7.55 -14.86
CA TYR A 47 -4.45 -7.97 -16.26
C TYR A 47 -3.22 -8.84 -16.44
N ASP A 48 -3.25 -9.69 -17.46
CA ASP A 48 -2.11 -10.54 -17.77
C ASP A 48 -1.06 -9.73 -18.52
N GLY A 49 0.16 -9.78 -18.02
CA GLY A 49 1.30 -9.14 -18.63
C GLY A 49 2.16 -10.12 -19.42
N GLU A 50 3.45 -9.92 -19.35
CA GLU A 50 4.41 -10.76 -20.05
C GLU A 50 4.46 -12.18 -19.49
N THR A 51 4.83 -13.15 -20.33
CA THR A 51 5.07 -14.53 -19.93
C THR A 51 6.56 -14.74 -19.72
N VAL A 52 6.93 -15.19 -18.51
CA VAL A 52 8.32 -15.47 -18.15
C VAL A 52 8.42 -16.91 -17.67
N ALA A 53 9.30 -17.69 -18.26
CA ALA A 53 9.51 -19.10 -17.92
C ALA A 53 8.22 -19.92 -17.93
N GLY A 54 7.36 -19.69 -18.92
CA GLY A 54 6.10 -20.41 -19.10
C GLY A 54 4.98 -19.95 -18.17
N LYS A 55 5.21 -18.95 -17.35
CA LYS A 55 4.20 -18.38 -16.44
C LYS A 55 3.89 -16.95 -16.83
N THR A 56 2.59 -16.66 -16.95
CA THR A 56 2.11 -15.31 -17.22
C THR A 56 2.07 -14.52 -15.93
N ARG A 57 2.68 -13.35 -15.93
CA ARG A 57 2.67 -12.44 -14.79
C ARG A 57 1.38 -11.66 -14.75
N LYS A 58 0.76 -11.62 -13.59
CA LYS A 58 -0.45 -10.85 -13.35
C LYS A 58 -0.08 -9.50 -12.78
N TYR A 59 -0.39 -8.45 -13.53
CA TYR A 59 -0.14 -7.08 -13.12
C TYR A 59 -1.38 -6.47 -12.48
N TYR A 60 -1.18 -5.52 -11.62
CA TYR A 60 -2.24 -4.79 -10.93
C TYR A 60 -2.12 -3.31 -11.24
N ARG A 61 -3.25 -2.67 -11.44
CA ARG A 61 -3.34 -1.25 -11.70
C ARG A 61 -4.38 -0.64 -10.78
N ILE A 62 -4.07 0.54 -10.24
CA ILE A 62 -5.03 1.29 -9.44
C ILE A 62 -6.10 1.91 -10.35
N THR A 63 -7.37 1.80 -9.95
CA THR A 63 -8.49 2.43 -10.66
C THR A 63 -8.65 3.88 -10.23
N ASP A 64 -9.49 4.63 -10.93
CA ASP A 64 -9.83 6.00 -10.52
C ASP A 64 -10.49 6.01 -9.13
N GLU A 65 -11.36 5.03 -8.85
CA GLU A 65 -11.93 4.85 -7.52
C GLU A 65 -10.87 4.56 -6.48
N GLY A 66 -9.88 3.72 -6.82
CA GLY A 66 -8.76 3.42 -5.95
C GLY A 66 -7.92 4.65 -5.64
N LYS A 67 -7.69 5.49 -6.64
CA LYS A 67 -6.97 6.76 -6.45
C LYS A 67 -7.71 7.69 -5.51
N ARG A 68 -9.02 7.83 -5.66
CA ARG A 68 -9.85 8.65 -4.78
C ARG A 68 -9.84 8.10 -3.35
N PHE A 69 -9.96 6.78 -3.20
CA PHE A 69 -9.90 6.12 -1.91
C PHE A 69 -8.54 6.37 -1.23
N LEU A 70 -7.45 6.27 -1.99
CA LEU A 70 -6.10 6.51 -1.48
C LEU A 70 -5.94 7.94 -0.97
N VAL A 71 -6.43 8.93 -1.73
CA VAL A 71 -6.37 10.34 -1.32
C VAL A 71 -7.11 10.55 0.02
N VAL A 72 -8.30 9.98 0.16
CA VAL A 72 -9.08 10.08 1.39
C VAL A 72 -8.33 9.42 2.56
N ARG A 73 -7.79 8.23 2.34
CA ARG A 73 -7.04 7.52 3.39
C ARG A 73 -5.77 8.24 3.80
N LEU A 74 -5.04 8.80 2.86
CA LEU A 74 -3.85 9.58 3.16
C LEU A 74 -4.21 10.84 3.95
N SER A 75 -5.29 11.51 3.59
CA SER A 75 -5.77 12.68 4.32
C SER A 75 -6.16 12.33 5.76
N GLU A 76 -6.86 11.22 5.96
CA GLU A 76 -7.21 10.70 7.29
C GLU A 76 -5.95 10.38 8.09
N TRP A 77 -4.99 9.73 7.46
CA TRP A 77 -3.71 9.39 8.10
C TRP A 77 -2.93 10.63 8.51
N GLU A 78 -2.85 11.63 7.64
CA GLU A 78 -2.16 12.88 7.95
C GLU A 78 -2.79 13.59 9.15
N SER A 79 -4.12 13.65 9.20
CA SER A 79 -4.84 14.24 10.32
C SER A 79 -4.60 13.47 11.62
N TYR A 80 -4.64 12.15 11.54
CA TYR A 80 -4.39 11.28 12.70
C TYR A 80 -2.95 11.43 13.18
N SER A 81 -1.98 11.40 12.29
CA SER A 81 -0.56 11.51 12.61
C SER A 81 -0.23 12.88 13.22
N ALA A 82 -0.83 13.95 12.70
CA ALA A 82 -0.66 15.28 13.24
C ALA A 82 -1.21 15.38 14.67
N ALA A 83 -2.37 14.78 14.93
CA ALA A 83 -2.96 14.74 16.25
C ALA A 83 -2.08 13.95 17.24
N VAL A 84 -1.58 12.79 16.83
CA VAL A 84 -0.67 11.97 17.63
C VAL A 84 0.60 12.73 17.94
N ASN A 85 1.22 13.35 16.94
CA ASN A 85 2.44 14.13 17.12
C ASN A 85 2.24 15.30 18.08
N LYS A 86 1.10 15.95 18.00
CA LYS A 86 0.76 17.04 18.91
C LYS A 86 0.67 16.56 20.37
N VAL A 87 0.05 15.40 20.59
CA VAL A 87 -0.03 14.78 21.91
C VAL A 87 1.37 14.40 22.41
N LEU A 88 2.17 13.75 21.56
CA LEU A 88 3.53 13.31 21.91
C LEU A 88 4.45 14.48 22.23
N SER A 89 4.36 15.57 21.47
CA SER A 89 5.25 16.70 21.65
C SER A 89 4.84 17.64 22.80
N GLY A 90 3.55 17.70 23.12
CA GLY A 90 3.04 18.61 24.16
C GLY A 90 2.39 17.88 25.32
N GLY A 91 1.34 17.08 25.02
CA GLY A 91 0.53 16.42 26.04
C GLY A 91 1.28 15.36 26.84
N VAL A 92 2.10 14.56 26.17
CA VAL A 92 2.85 13.49 26.83
C VAL A 92 3.90 14.08 27.79
N LEU A 93 4.55 15.16 27.39
CA LEU A 93 5.51 15.83 28.27
C LEU A 93 4.83 16.36 29.53
N LEU A 94 3.65 16.94 29.37
CA LEU A 94 2.88 17.44 30.53
C LEU A 94 2.39 16.29 31.39
N ALA A 95 1.96 15.19 30.78
CA ALA A 95 1.50 14.02 31.51
C ALA A 95 2.65 13.25 32.17
N GLY A 96 3.83 13.34 31.62
CA GLY A 96 5.01 12.69 32.17
C GLY A 96 5.63 13.40 33.37
N ILE A 97 5.10 14.55 33.67
CA ILE A 97 5.47 15.29 34.86
C ILE A 97 4.69 14.74 36.07
#